data_75959f99250801bd3d9eaad421751d1c
#
_entry.id   75959f99250801bd3d9eaad421751d1c
#
_cell.length_a   1.000
_cell.length_b   1.000
_cell.length_c   1.000
_cell.angle_alpha   90.00
_cell.angle_beta   90.00
_cell.angle_gamma   90.00
#
_symmetry.space_group_name_H-M   'P 1'
#
loop_
_entity.id
_entity.type
_entity.pdbx_description
1 polymer ?
#
loop_
_entity_poly.entity_id
_entity_poly.type
_entity_poly.pdbx_seq_one_letter_code
_entity_poly.pdbx_strand_id
1 'polypeptide(L)'
;MGYTLEQLCDVEAIKDVAKRYSQGVDRLDLEKLKSAYWPDGTDEHGSFKGNAHQFAEFCMTGHAKWRSTSHCIFNHSIDLNADGFHATGEVYNVSYLFQKDAAVLDTWHGRYLDEYEKRGDEWRIMHRVCVHEGTKSEPITPMEIDSSGFRQGSSDRNT
;
A
#
# COMPACT_ATOMS: atom_id res chain seq x y z
N MET A 1 20.45 11.85 18.33
CA MET A 1 20.03 13.24 18.06
C MET A 1 18.59 13.20 17.59
N GLY A 2 17.75 14.21 17.96
CA GLY A 2 16.37 14.26 17.45
C GLY A 2 16.33 14.81 16.02
N TYR A 3 15.21 14.59 15.32
CA TYR A 3 14.95 15.19 14.00
C TYR A 3 14.82 16.72 14.10
N THR A 4 15.24 17.43 13.06
CA THR A 4 14.85 18.83 12.83
C THR A 4 13.38 18.92 12.43
N LEU A 5 12.79 20.11 12.44
CA LEU A 5 11.40 20.29 11.96
C LEU A 5 11.25 19.87 10.49
N GLU A 6 12.21 20.21 9.64
CA GLU A 6 12.22 19.82 8.23
C GLU A 6 12.25 18.30 8.07
N GLN A 7 13.15 17.62 8.78
CA GLN A 7 13.21 16.15 8.77
C GLN A 7 11.93 15.50 9.27
N LEU A 8 11.24 16.10 10.27
CA LEU A 8 9.93 15.60 10.70
C LEU A 8 8.87 15.75 9.61
N CYS A 9 8.87 16.86 8.87
CA CYS A 9 7.98 17.07 7.74
C CYS A 9 8.26 16.05 6.63
N ASP A 10 9.52 15.77 6.32
CA ASP A 10 9.91 14.76 5.34
C ASP A 10 9.45 13.35 5.76
N VAL A 11 9.66 12.98 7.02
CA VAL A 11 9.20 11.68 7.55
C VAL A 11 7.68 11.54 7.43
N GLU A 12 6.89 12.58 7.77
CA GLU A 12 5.43 12.52 7.62
C GLU A 12 5.00 12.48 6.15
N ALA A 13 5.69 13.19 5.26
CA ALA A 13 5.43 13.13 3.82
C ALA A 13 5.71 11.71 3.26
N ILE A 14 6.78 11.05 3.69
CA ILE A 14 7.08 9.66 3.32
C ILE A 14 6.02 8.70 3.86
N LYS A 15 5.56 8.87 5.10
CA LYS A 15 4.45 8.06 5.64
C LYS A 15 3.15 8.23 4.85
N ASP A 16 2.90 9.42 4.32
CA ASP A 16 1.73 9.68 3.48
C ASP A 16 1.79 8.93 2.15
N VAL A 17 2.99 8.69 1.60
CA VAL A 17 3.17 7.85 0.40
C VAL A 17 2.61 6.44 0.62
N ALA A 18 2.90 5.81 1.76
CA ALA A 18 2.38 4.48 2.09
C ALA A 18 0.85 4.47 2.21
N LYS A 19 0.24 5.54 2.75
CA LYS A 19 -1.22 5.70 2.83
C LYS A 19 -1.84 5.85 1.43
N ARG A 20 -1.24 6.67 0.56
CA ARG A 20 -1.69 6.84 -0.84
C ARG A 20 -1.66 5.52 -1.59
N TYR A 21 -0.58 4.76 -1.44
CA TYR A 21 -0.45 3.43 -2.01
C TYR A 21 -1.60 2.51 -1.58
N SER A 22 -1.79 2.34 -0.26
CA SER A 22 -2.81 1.46 0.31
C SER A 22 -4.22 1.84 -0.16
N GLN A 23 -4.57 3.12 -0.09
CA GLN A 23 -5.87 3.60 -0.57
C GLN A 23 -6.05 3.41 -2.08
N GLY A 24 -4.99 3.62 -2.87
CA GLY A 24 -5.02 3.43 -4.31
C GLY A 24 -5.33 1.97 -4.69
N VAL A 25 -4.65 1.02 -4.05
CA VAL A 25 -4.92 -0.42 -4.26
C VAL A 25 -6.31 -0.80 -3.77
N ASP A 26 -6.67 -0.42 -2.53
CA ASP A 26 -7.92 -0.84 -1.89
C ASP A 26 -9.16 -0.30 -2.58
N ARG A 27 -9.06 0.83 -3.23
CA ARG A 27 -10.20 1.49 -3.92
C ARG A 27 -10.10 1.43 -5.43
N LEU A 28 -9.16 0.64 -5.97
CA LEU A 28 -8.88 0.55 -7.40
C LEU A 28 -8.73 1.93 -8.05
N ASP A 29 -8.12 2.86 -7.32
CA ASP A 29 -7.84 4.21 -7.78
C ASP A 29 -6.45 4.27 -8.41
N LEU A 30 -6.40 4.07 -9.73
CA LEU A 30 -5.15 4.00 -10.48
C LEU A 30 -4.29 5.25 -10.31
N GLU A 31 -4.91 6.44 -10.37
CA GLU A 31 -4.16 7.70 -10.29
C GLU A 31 -3.59 7.92 -8.88
N LYS A 32 -4.35 7.57 -7.85
CA LYS A 32 -3.85 7.60 -6.47
C LYS A 32 -2.71 6.60 -6.27
N LEU A 33 -2.82 5.38 -6.80
CA LEU A 33 -1.76 4.39 -6.70
C LEU A 33 -0.50 4.85 -7.42
N LYS A 34 -0.62 5.36 -8.65
CA LYS A 34 0.50 5.94 -9.41
C LYS A 34 1.14 7.12 -8.68
N SER A 35 0.35 7.92 -7.95
CA SER A 35 0.89 9.07 -7.20
C SER A 35 1.84 8.68 -6.06
N ALA A 36 1.84 7.43 -5.62
CA ALA A 36 2.79 6.93 -4.63
C ALA A 36 4.20 6.70 -5.20
N TYR A 37 4.33 6.59 -6.51
CA TYR A 37 5.59 6.32 -7.21
C TYR A 37 6.00 7.45 -8.14
N TRP A 38 7.30 7.61 -8.33
CA TRP A 38 7.79 8.38 -9.47
C TRP A 38 7.51 7.62 -10.78
N PRO A 39 7.27 8.31 -11.92
CA PRO A 39 6.97 7.64 -13.19
C PRO A 39 8.07 6.71 -13.71
N ASP A 40 9.31 6.98 -13.33
CA ASP A 40 10.50 6.18 -13.63
C ASP A 40 10.85 5.18 -12.50
N GLY A 41 10.04 5.14 -11.43
CA GLY A 41 10.19 4.21 -10.33
C GLY A 41 9.91 2.75 -10.70
N THR A 42 10.35 1.82 -9.86
CA THR A 42 10.24 0.38 -10.08
C THR A 42 9.62 -0.35 -8.88
N ASP A 43 9.02 -1.51 -9.16
CA ASP A 43 8.41 -2.38 -8.15
C ASP A 43 8.76 -3.85 -8.42
N GLU A 44 9.12 -4.57 -7.36
CA GLU A 44 9.31 -6.02 -7.34
C GLU A 44 8.25 -6.65 -6.44
N HIS A 45 7.18 -7.17 -7.02
CA HIS A 45 6.00 -7.67 -6.31
C HIS A 45 5.66 -9.11 -6.70
N GLY A 46 6.42 -10.04 -6.20
CA GLY A 46 6.25 -11.46 -6.50
C GLY A 46 6.53 -11.77 -7.98
N SER A 47 5.47 -12.03 -8.74
CA SER A 47 5.58 -12.33 -10.18
C SER A 47 5.77 -11.09 -11.06
N PHE A 48 5.54 -9.89 -10.51
CA PHE A 48 5.78 -8.65 -11.22
C PHE A 48 7.15 -8.08 -10.85
N LYS A 49 7.89 -7.63 -11.86
CA LYS A 49 9.13 -6.88 -11.70
C LYS A 49 9.27 -5.90 -12.87
N GLY A 50 9.30 -4.62 -12.57
CA GLY A 50 9.39 -3.61 -13.63
C GLY A 50 8.98 -2.20 -13.19
N ASN A 51 8.51 -1.40 -14.14
CA ASN A 51 8.08 -0.03 -13.89
C ASN A 51 6.86 0.01 -12.95
N ALA A 52 6.91 0.87 -11.95
CA ALA A 52 5.88 0.95 -10.90
C ALA A 52 4.51 1.43 -11.40
N HIS A 53 4.45 2.27 -12.43
CA HIS A 53 3.17 2.67 -13.03
C HIS A 53 2.52 1.52 -13.81
N GLN A 54 3.32 0.64 -14.44
CA GLN A 54 2.82 -0.61 -15.03
C GLN A 54 2.38 -1.60 -13.94
N PHE A 55 3.07 -1.65 -12.80
CA PHE A 55 2.61 -2.41 -11.63
C PHE A 55 1.26 -1.90 -11.14
N ALA A 56 1.05 -0.58 -11.06
CA ALA A 56 -0.23 0.00 -10.69
C ALA A 56 -1.37 -0.46 -11.62
N GLU A 57 -1.15 -0.51 -12.91
CA GLU A 57 -2.11 -1.03 -13.89
C GLU A 57 -2.37 -2.53 -13.71
N PHE A 58 -1.32 -3.30 -13.44
CA PHE A 58 -1.43 -4.73 -13.11
C PHE A 58 -2.28 -4.96 -11.86
N CYS A 59 -2.12 -4.12 -10.81
CA CYS A 59 -2.92 -4.19 -9.59
C CYS A 59 -4.41 -3.99 -9.86
N MET A 60 -4.80 -3.07 -10.74
CA MET A 60 -6.22 -2.81 -11.04
C MET A 60 -6.93 -4.08 -11.53
N THR A 61 -6.27 -4.86 -12.36
CA THR A 61 -6.81 -6.14 -12.84
C THR A 61 -6.73 -7.23 -11.77
N GLY A 62 -5.58 -7.34 -11.11
CA GLY A 62 -5.33 -8.39 -10.11
C GLY A 62 -6.25 -8.31 -8.90
N HIS A 63 -6.52 -7.09 -8.41
CA HIS A 63 -7.36 -6.86 -7.22
C HIS A 63 -8.85 -6.87 -7.51
N ALA A 64 -9.29 -6.75 -8.75
CA ALA A 64 -10.71 -6.81 -9.12
C ALA A 64 -11.39 -8.17 -8.82
N LYS A 65 -10.61 -9.21 -8.53
CA LYS A 65 -11.11 -10.53 -8.11
C LYS A 65 -11.63 -10.56 -6.66
N TRP A 66 -11.23 -9.61 -5.81
CA TRP A 66 -11.76 -9.48 -4.46
C TRP A 66 -12.92 -8.48 -4.41
N ARG A 67 -13.88 -8.75 -3.51
CA ARG A 67 -15.00 -7.84 -3.26
C ARG A 67 -14.52 -6.53 -2.63
N SER A 68 -13.60 -6.65 -1.69
CA SER A 68 -12.95 -5.52 -1.01
C SER A 68 -11.61 -5.97 -0.46
N THR A 69 -10.68 -5.03 -0.35
CA THR A 69 -9.38 -5.23 0.26
C THR A 69 -9.09 -4.14 1.28
N SER A 70 -8.23 -4.45 2.24
CA SER A 70 -7.76 -3.49 3.24
C SER A 70 -6.28 -3.75 3.51
N HIS A 71 -5.41 -2.88 2.98
CA HIS A 71 -3.97 -2.90 3.24
C HIS A 71 -3.68 -2.09 4.50
N CYS A 72 -3.43 -2.80 5.60
CA CYS A 72 -3.12 -2.18 6.89
C CYS A 72 -1.62 -1.95 7.00
N ILE A 73 -1.22 -0.69 7.03
CA ILE A 73 0.15 -0.26 7.24
C ILE A 73 0.40 -0.11 8.74
N PHE A 74 1.42 -0.78 9.23
CA PHE A 74 1.79 -0.78 10.65
C PHE A 74 3.10 -0.03 10.89
N ASN A 75 4.12 -0.74 11.40
CA ASN A 75 5.41 -0.12 11.67
C ASN A 75 6.03 0.38 10.38
N HIS A 76 6.49 1.62 10.41
CA HIS A 76 7.16 2.25 9.29
C HIS A 76 8.45 2.90 9.81
N SER A 77 9.57 2.22 9.61
CA SER A 77 10.91 2.74 9.88
C SER A 77 11.38 3.54 8.66
N ILE A 78 11.95 4.70 8.88
CA ILE A 78 12.42 5.60 7.82
C ILE A 78 13.79 6.13 8.20
N ASP A 79 14.75 5.96 7.30
CA ASP A 79 16.11 6.47 7.41
C ASP A 79 16.34 7.52 6.32
N LEU A 80 16.37 8.80 6.73
CA LEU A 80 16.67 9.92 5.83
C LEU A 80 18.17 9.98 5.55
N ASN A 81 18.54 10.09 4.28
CA ASN A 81 19.93 10.31 3.89
C ASN A 81 20.37 11.75 4.22
N ALA A 82 21.67 11.93 4.42
CA ALA A 82 22.26 13.23 4.77
C ALA A 82 22.14 14.26 3.62
N ASP A 83 21.86 13.84 2.40
CA ASP A 83 21.67 14.73 1.24
C ASP A 83 20.31 15.46 1.25
N GLY A 84 19.34 14.99 2.07
CA GLY A 84 18.00 15.57 2.17
C GLY A 84 17.07 15.25 1.01
N PHE A 85 17.47 14.41 0.06
CA PHE A 85 16.70 14.06 -1.14
C PHE A 85 16.41 12.57 -1.30
N HIS A 86 17.07 11.71 -0.53
CA HIS A 86 16.87 10.27 -0.54
C HIS A 86 16.55 9.75 0.86
N ALA A 87 15.78 8.68 0.90
CA ALA A 87 15.49 7.95 2.13
C ALA A 87 15.27 6.46 1.82
N THR A 88 15.45 5.62 2.82
CA THR A 88 15.01 4.22 2.77
C THR A 88 13.96 3.99 3.85
N GLY A 89 13.12 2.97 3.65
CA GLY A 89 12.12 2.60 4.65
C GLY A 89 11.77 1.13 4.62
N GLU A 90 11.33 0.65 5.77
CA GLU A 90 10.72 -0.66 5.92
C GLU A 90 9.31 -0.49 6.47
N VAL A 91 8.34 -1.04 5.75
CA VAL A 91 6.92 -0.88 6.04
C VAL A 91 6.30 -2.25 6.28
N TYR A 92 5.81 -2.50 7.49
CA TYR A 92 5.07 -3.73 7.80
C TYR A 92 3.64 -3.62 7.28
N ASN A 93 3.17 -4.66 6.61
CA ASN A 93 1.85 -4.69 6.00
C ASN A 93 1.12 -6.01 6.30
N VAL A 94 -0.16 -5.87 6.64
CA VAL A 94 -1.13 -6.98 6.61
C VAL A 94 -2.28 -6.58 5.71
N SER A 95 -2.58 -7.42 4.73
CA SER A 95 -3.70 -7.17 3.82
C SER A 95 -4.81 -8.18 4.08
N TYR A 96 -6.02 -7.68 4.29
CA TYR A 96 -7.25 -8.46 4.38
C TYR A 96 -7.99 -8.37 3.06
N LEU A 97 -8.29 -9.52 2.46
CA LEU A 97 -8.79 -9.63 1.10
C LEU A 97 -10.07 -10.48 1.12
N PHE A 98 -11.23 -9.83 1.00
CA PHE A 98 -12.52 -10.51 1.02
C PHE A 98 -12.82 -11.08 -0.37
N GLN A 99 -12.93 -12.39 -0.49
CA GLN A 99 -13.25 -13.03 -1.77
C GLN A 99 -14.63 -12.60 -2.27
N LYS A 100 -14.77 -12.47 -3.61
CA LYS A 100 -15.98 -11.95 -4.24
C LYS A 100 -17.12 -12.98 -4.22
N ASP A 101 -16.77 -14.24 -4.50
CA ASP A 101 -17.74 -15.30 -4.75
C ASP A 101 -17.77 -16.37 -3.64
N ALA A 102 -17.11 -16.11 -2.51
CA ALA A 102 -17.07 -17.02 -1.38
C ALA A 102 -17.03 -16.26 -0.05
N ALA A 103 -17.59 -16.85 0.99
CA ALA A 103 -17.46 -16.33 2.36
C ALA A 103 -16.08 -16.70 2.93
N VAL A 104 -15.02 -16.17 2.33
CA VAL A 104 -13.62 -16.44 2.68
C VAL A 104 -12.87 -15.13 2.80
N LEU A 105 -12.04 -15.05 3.82
CA LEU A 105 -11.06 -13.99 4.04
C LEU A 105 -9.67 -14.54 3.77
N ASP A 106 -9.01 -14.00 2.77
CA ASP A 106 -7.59 -14.19 2.57
C ASP A 106 -6.83 -13.13 3.37
N THR A 107 -5.77 -13.55 4.05
CA THR A 107 -4.87 -12.64 4.75
C THR A 107 -3.46 -12.81 4.19
N TRP A 108 -2.84 -11.70 3.84
CA TRP A 108 -1.46 -11.64 3.40
C TRP A 108 -0.62 -10.89 4.46
N HIS A 109 0.52 -11.45 4.82
CA HIS A 109 1.48 -10.84 5.73
C HIS A 109 2.79 -10.60 5.00
N GLY A 110 3.35 -9.40 5.17
CA GLY A 110 4.65 -9.09 4.63
C GLY A 110 5.09 -7.68 4.98
N ARG A 111 6.06 -7.20 4.22
CA ARG A 111 6.60 -5.86 4.37
C ARG A 111 7.10 -5.35 3.04
N TYR A 112 7.22 -4.04 2.95
CA TYR A 112 7.82 -3.37 1.81
C TYR A 112 9.19 -2.82 2.23
N LEU A 113 10.18 -3.01 1.37
CA LEU A 113 11.48 -2.35 1.45
C LEU A 113 11.47 -1.29 0.36
N ASP A 114 11.50 -0.04 0.79
CA ASP A 114 11.31 1.11 -0.08
C ASP A 114 12.55 1.99 -0.16
N GLU A 115 12.85 2.46 -1.35
CA GLU A 115 13.72 3.59 -1.60
C GLU A 115 12.88 4.78 -2.05
N TYR A 116 13.04 5.91 -1.38
CA TYR A 116 12.30 7.15 -1.64
C TYR A 116 13.21 8.21 -2.21
N GLU A 117 12.65 9.05 -3.07
CA GLU A 117 13.32 10.22 -3.61
C GLU A 117 12.41 11.44 -3.48
N LYS A 118 13.01 12.59 -3.11
CA LYS A 118 12.36 13.89 -3.09
C LYS A 118 12.72 14.67 -4.36
N ARG A 119 11.68 15.05 -5.11
CA ARG A 119 11.82 15.93 -6.29
C ARG A 119 10.98 17.18 -6.08
N GLY A 120 11.62 18.33 -6.04
CA GLY A 120 10.98 19.55 -5.54
C GLY A 120 10.59 19.38 -4.07
N ASP A 121 9.31 19.54 -3.76
CA ASP A 121 8.80 19.39 -2.39
C ASP A 121 8.05 18.07 -2.16
N GLU A 122 8.13 17.13 -3.11
CA GLU A 122 7.34 15.89 -3.06
C GLU A 122 8.21 14.65 -2.90
N TRP A 123 7.85 13.79 -1.93
CA TRP A 123 8.41 12.47 -1.74
C TRP A 123 7.57 11.41 -2.44
N ARG A 124 8.21 10.49 -3.17
CA ARG A 124 7.59 9.28 -3.73
C ARG A 124 8.57 8.10 -3.71
N ILE A 125 8.04 6.90 -3.94
CA ILE A 125 8.82 5.68 -4.07
C ILE A 125 9.56 5.68 -5.42
N MET A 126 10.87 5.41 -5.36
CA MET A 126 11.71 5.12 -6.53
C MET A 126 11.84 3.62 -6.75
N HIS A 127 11.97 2.86 -5.68
CA HIS A 127 12.06 1.41 -5.76
C HIS A 127 11.35 0.79 -4.59
N ARG A 128 10.56 -0.26 -4.85
CA ARG A 128 9.93 -1.09 -3.82
C ARG A 128 10.24 -2.55 -4.05
N VAL A 129 10.57 -3.25 -2.99
CA VAL A 129 10.58 -4.72 -2.94
C VAL A 129 9.52 -5.19 -1.97
N CYS A 130 8.58 -5.99 -2.45
CA CYS A 130 7.57 -6.63 -1.62
C CYS A 130 8.10 -7.95 -1.08
N VAL A 131 8.24 -8.06 0.24
CA VAL A 131 8.69 -9.27 0.94
C VAL A 131 7.46 -10.02 1.45
N HIS A 132 7.33 -11.27 1.05
CA HIS A 132 6.25 -12.15 1.50
C HIS A 132 6.68 -12.93 2.75
N GLU A 133 5.92 -12.81 3.84
CA GLU A 133 6.14 -13.54 5.09
C GLU A 133 5.19 -14.73 5.24
N GLY A 134 3.94 -14.59 4.78
CA GLY A 134 2.97 -15.67 4.82
C GLY A 134 1.58 -15.28 4.37
N THR A 135 0.78 -16.28 4.05
CA THR A 135 -0.64 -16.12 3.70
C THR A 135 -1.49 -17.17 4.39
N LYS A 136 -2.76 -16.85 4.60
CA LYS A 136 -3.79 -17.82 4.99
C LYS A 136 -5.14 -17.46 4.39
N SER A 137 -6.02 -18.47 4.27
CA SER A 137 -7.43 -18.31 3.92
C SER A 137 -8.29 -18.91 5.01
N GLU A 138 -9.33 -18.21 5.43
CA GLU A 138 -10.24 -18.66 6.48
C GLU A 138 -11.70 -18.45 6.06
N PRO A 139 -12.60 -19.41 6.36
CA PRO A 139 -14.03 -19.17 6.24
C PRO A 139 -14.46 -17.99 7.14
N ILE A 140 -15.32 -17.12 6.62
CA ILE A 140 -15.92 -16.04 7.41
C ILE A 140 -17.16 -16.60 8.13
N THR A 141 -17.14 -16.57 9.46
CA THR A 141 -18.34 -16.74 10.27
C THR A 141 -18.89 -15.36 10.58
N PRO A 142 -20.06 -14.96 10.04
CA PRO A 142 -20.64 -13.66 10.34
C PRO A 142 -20.91 -13.50 11.84
N MET A 143 -20.67 -12.32 12.37
CA MET A 143 -21.13 -11.96 13.69
C MET A 143 -22.66 -11.82 13.69
N GLU A 144 -23.30 -12.12 14.84
CA GLU A 144 -24.74 -11.88 15.04
C GLU A 144 -25.00 -10.37 15.24
N ILE A 145 -24.85 -9.60 14.16
CA ILE A 145 -25.10 -8.18 14.13
C ILE A 145 -25.92 -7.81 12.90
N ASP A 146 -26.97 -7.02 13.09
CA ASP A 146 -27.69 -6.45 11.94
C ASP A 146 -26.83 -5.40 11.25
N SER A 147 -26.29 -5.75 10.10
CA SER A 147 -25.47 -4.88 9.28
C SER A 147 -26.24 -4.15 8.16
N SER A 148 -27.56 -4.35 8.07
CA SER A 148 -28.38 -3.83 6.96
C SER A 148 -28.39 -2.30 6.89
N GLY A 149 -28.23 -1.61 8.05
CA GLY A 149 -28.18 -0.16 8.14
C GLY A 149 -26.79 0.44 7.81
N PHE A 150 -25.75 -0.37 7.62
CA PHE A 150 -24.42 0.15 7.31
C PHE A 150 -24.20 0.22 5.79
N ARG A 151 -23.47 1.26 5.34
CA ARG A 151 -22.94 1.27 3.99
C ARG A 151 -21.97 0.11 3.84
N GLN A 152 -22.17 -0.74 2.84
CA GLN A 152 -21.33 -1.90 2.60
C GLN A 152 -20.02 -1.49 1.90
N GLY A 153 -18.89 -2.06 2.36
CA GLY A 153 -17.59 -1.80 1.78
C GLY A 153 -17.44 -2.43 0.39
N SER A 154 -16.77 -1.75 -0.49
CA SER A 154 -16.40 -2.22 -1.83
C SER A 154 -15.02 -1.70 -2.23
N SER A 155 -14.53 -2.15 -3.38
CA SER A 155 -13.32 -1.58 -4.00
C SER A 155 -13.62 -0.30 -4.80
N ASP A 156 -14.86 0.19 -4.81
CA ASP A 156 -15.20 1.47 -5.43
C ASP A 156 -14.80 2.63 -4.49
N ARG A 157 -14.04 3.59 -5.00
CA ARG A 157 -13.63 4.78 -4.25
C ARG A 157 -14.79 5.70 -3.83
N ASN A 158 -15.97 5.50 -4.39
CA ASN A 158 -17.16 6.31 -4.10
C ASN A 158 -18.07 5.70 -3.02
N THR A 159 -17.64 4.57 -2.40
CA THR A 159 -18.40 3.88 -1.33
C THR A 159 -17.73 4.00 0.02
#